data_1a87cb9c3788ea3b8f281f5ef8543cd0
#
_entry.id   1a87cb9c3788ea3b8f281f5ef8543cd0
#
_cell.length_a   1.000
_cell.length_b   1.000
_cell.length_c   1.000
_cell.angle_alpha   90.00
_cell.angle_beta   90.00
_cell.angle_gamma   90.00
#
_symmetry.space_group_name_H-M   'P 1'
#
loop_
_entity.id
_entity.type
_entity.pdbx_description
1 polymer ?
#
loop_
_entity_poly.entity_id
_entity_poly.type
_entity_poly.pdbx_seq_one_letter_code
_entity_poly.pdbx_strand_id
1 'polypeptide(L)'
;QNDFQTRVSHVVAMGQGEPFLNYNATLEALRFMNAKKGLEIGARHITISTCGVIPGIDRFAQEPEQFTLAVSLHSAQQAIRDELMPQCTRWPLSDLKEALCSYVDKTNRRVSLEYLMIKDLNDTPHALQSLCDFADGLLFHINLIPFNSVDHCSYQPSTETTIIQFQKALTRVGIETTIRNSRGSDIAGACGQLKNKLR
;
A
#
# COMPACT_ATOMS: atom_id res chain seq x y z
N GLN A 1 15.35 -19.32 7.86
CA GLN A 1 15.00 -20.45 6.93
C GLN A 1 15.26 -21.80 7.59
N ASN A 2 16.35 -21.92 8.35
CA ASN A 2 16.73 -23.19 8.97
C ASN A 2 15.70 -23.69 10.00
N ASP A 3 15.12 -22.78 10.78
CA ASP A 3 14.15 -23.13 11.84
C ASP A 3 12.83 -23.70 11.31
N PHE A 4 12.41 -23.27 10.11
CA PHE A 4 11.15 -23.66 9.49
C PHE A 4 11.33 -24.60 8.30
N GLN A 5 12.56 -24.91 7.89
CA GLN A 5 12.88 -25.70 6.69
C GLN A 5 12.17 -25.19 5.43
N THR A 6 11.88 -23.89 5.38
CA THR A 6 11.10 -23.21 4.34
C THR A 6 11.85 -22.00 3.82
N ARG A 7 11.91 -21.86 2.48
CA ARG A 7 12.52 -20.68 1.85
C ARG A 7 11.56 -19.50 1.93
N VAL A 8 12.09 -18.31 2.31
CA VAL A 8 11.36 -17.06 2.18
C VAL A 8 11.20 -16.75 0.69
N SER A 9 9.96 -16.66 0.22
CA SER A 9 9.64 -16.46 -1.20
C SER A 9 9.21 -15.02 -1.51
N HIS A 10 8.66 -14.29 -0.55
CA HIS A 10 8.17 -12.92 -0.72
C HIS A 10 8.62 -12.04 0.45
N VAL A 11 8.88 -10.79 0.14
CA VAL A 11 9.21 -9.76 1.14
C VAL A 11 8.33 -8.53 0.89
N VAL A 12 7.80 -7.97 1.97
CA VAL A 12 7.08 -6.69 1.94
C VAL A 12 7.76 -5.72 2.90
N ALA A 13 8.26 -4.61 2.39
CA ALA A 13 8.76 -3.49 3.20
C ALA A 13 7.56 -2.63 3.64
N MET A 14 6.75 -3.18 4.57
CA MET A 14 5.50 -2.61 5.07
C MET A 14 5.50 -2.57 6.62
N GLY A 15 6.62 -2.18 7.21
CA GLY A 15 6.77 -2.00 8.65
C GLY A 15 6.47 -0.57 9.09
N GLN A 16 7.25 -0.07 10.04
CA GLN A 16 7.17 1.32 10.51
C GLN A 16 8.18 2.19 9.76
N GLY A 17 7.80 3.46 9.56
CA GLY A 17 8.61 4.44 8.85
C GLY A 17 8.30 4.53 7.36
N GLU A 18 8.90 5.52 6.70
CA GLU A 18 8.74 5.77 5.28
C GLU A 18 10.04 5.42 4.53
N PRO A 19 10.04 4.36 3.73
CA PRO A 19 11.26 3.88 3.09
C PRO A 19 11.87 4.89 2.11
N PHE A 20 11.06 5.72 1.47
CA PHE A 20 11.56 6.72 0.54
C PHE A 20 12.22 7.93 1.21
N LEU A 21 12.05 8.13 2.52
CA LEU A 21 12.85 9.07 3.30
C LEU A 21 14.23 8.50 3.67
N ASN A 22 14.40 7.17 3.60
CA ASN A 22 15.67 6.46 3.78
C ASN A 22 16.04 5.69 2.52
N TYR A 23 15.90 6.31 1.37
CA TYR A 23 15.89 5.69 0.05
C TYR A 23 17.11 4.80 -0.22
N ASN A 24 18.33 5.33 -0.02
CA ASN A 24 19.56 4.62 -0.39
C ASN A 24 19.72 3.31 0.40
N ALA A 25 19.59 3.38 1.73
CA ALA A 25 19.73 2.20 2.58
C ALA A 25 18.61 1.18 2.32
N THR A 26 17.39 1.66 2.05
CA THR A 26 16.27 0.79 1.69
C THR A 26 16.56 0.06 0.38
N LEU A 27 16.95 0.78 -0.67
CA LEU A 27 17.25 0.19 -1.97
C LEU A 27 18.41 -0.82 -1.90
N GLU A 28 19.45 -0.50 -1.15
CA GLU A 28 20.57 -1.43 -0.92
C GLU A 28 20.11 -2.74 -0.26
N ALA A 29 19.23 -2.65 0.74
CA ALA A 29 18.64 -3.82 1.38
C ALA A 29 17.80 -4.66 0.41
N LEU A 30 16.96 -4.02 -0.43
CA LEU A 30 16.17 -4.72 -1.45
C LEU A 30 17.08 -5.42 -2.48
N ARG A 31 18.16 -4.76 -2.91
CA ARG A 31 19.16 -5.31 -3.82
C ARG A 31 19.87 -6.51 -3.22
N PHE A 32 20.23 -6.45 -1.94
CA PHE A 32 20.82 -7.60 -1.22
C PHE A 32 19.84 -8.78 -1.18
N MET A 33 18.56 -8.53 -0.92
CA MET A 33 17.54 -9.60 -0.91
C MET A 33 17.35 -10.23 -2.30
N ASN A 34 17.50 -9.45 -3.36
CA ASN A 34 17.36 -9.92 -4.74
C ASN A 34 18.63 -10.60 -5.29
N ALA A 35 19.81 -10.23 -4.78
CA ALA A 35 21.09 -10.68 -5.33
C ALA A 35 21.30 -12.19 -5.18
N LYS A 36 22.00 -12.81 -6.14
CA LYS A 36 22.41 -14.23 -6.10
C LYS A 36 23.29 -14.57 -4.89
N LYS A 37 24.11 -13.62 -4.44
CA LYS A 37 24.95 -13.76 -3.22
C LYS A 37 24.21 -13.35 -1.95
N GLY A 38 22.95 -12.97 -2.04
CA GLY A 38 22.08 -12.59 -0.94
C GLY A 38 21.02 -13.67 -0.68
N LEU A 39 19.72 -13.26 -0.74
CA LEU A 39 18.61 -14.17 -0.46
C LEU A 39 17.98 -14.77 -1.73
N GLU A 40 18.38 -14.35 -2.91
CA GLU A 40 17.87 -14.78 -4.22
C GLU A 40 16.34 -14.69 -4.36
N ILE A 41 15.74 -13.69 -3.75
CA ILE A 41 14.30 -13.44 -3.87
C ILE A 41 14.05 -12.68 -5.18
N GLY A 42 13.19 -13.19 -6.04
CA GLY A 42 12.88 -12.53 -7.32
C GLY A 42 12.37 -11.10 -7.11
N ALA A 43 12.82 -10.14 -7.91
CA ALA A 43 12.52 -8.72 -7.72
C ALA A 43 10.99 -8.45 -7.63
N ARG A 44 10.18 -9.13 -8.43
CA ARG A 44 8.70 -9.01 -8.39
C ARG A 44 8.06 -9.55 -7.11
N HIS A 45 8.79 -10.30 -6.30
CA HIS A 45 8.35 -10.82 -5.01
C HIS A 45 8.82 -9.93 -3.84
N ILE A 46 9.43 -8.79 -4.16
CA ILE A 46 9.85 -7.80 -3.17
C ILE A 46 9.01 -6.55 -3.40
N THR A 47 8.19 -6.21 -2.40
CA THR A 47 7.30 -5.04 -2.45
C THR A 47 7.82 -3.98 -1.50
N ILE A 48 7.93 -2.75 -2.00
CA ILE A 48 8.17 -1.55 -1.19
C ILE A 48 6.87 -0.76 -1.10
N SER A 49 6.53 -0.28 0.10
CA SER A 49 5.35 0.53 0.32
C SER A 49 5.75 1.94 0.75
N THR A 50 5.08 2.94 0.18
CA THR A 50 5.28 4.35 0.52
C THR A 50 3.95 5.01 0.86
N CYS A 51 3.97 6.02 1.69
CA CYS A 51 2.82 6.90 1.91
C CYS A 51 2.59 7.89 0.76
N GLY A 52 3.37 7.81 -0.33
CA GLY A 52 3.24 8.67 -1.50
C GLY A 52 4.27 9.80 -1.56
N VAL A 53 5.50 9.53 -1.15
CA VAL A 53 6.64 10.47 -1.28
C VAL A 53 7.01 10.58 -2.75
N ILE A 54 6.46 11.60 -3.45
CA ILE A 54 6.59 11.79 -4.89
C ILE A 54 8.05 11.76 -5.38
N PRO A 55 9.01 12.50 -4.79
CA PRO A 55 10.41 12.43 -5.23
C PRO A 55 11.01 11.02 -5.13
N GLY A 56 10.54 10.21 -4.18
CA GLY A 56 10.93 8.83 -4.03
C GLY A 56 10.35 7.94 -5.12
N ILE A 57 9.09 8.15 -5.49
CA ILE A 57 8.40 7.45 -6.59
C ILE A 57 9.12 7.73 -7.92
N ASP A 58 9.41 9.01 -8.21
CA ASP A 58 10.10 9.43 -9.43
C ASP A 58 11.49 8.81 -9.55
N ARG A 59 12.21 8.75 -8.44
CA ARG A 59 13.52 8.13 -8.38
C ARG A 59 13.42 6.61 -8.55
N PHE A 60 12.43 5.97 -7.93
CA PHE A 60 12.20 4.53 -8.00
C PHE A 60 11.80 4.07 -9.41
N ALA A 61 11.18 4.95 -10.20
CA ALA A 61 10.88 4.70 -11.60
C ALA A 61 12.13 4.60 -12.50
N GLN A 62 13.30 5.06 -12.03
CA GLN A 62 14.57 4.98 -12.76
C GLN A 62 15.38 3.72 -12.43
N GLU A 63 14.99 2.99 -11.38
CA GLU A 63 15.74 1.81 -10.95
C GLU A 63 15.51 0.63 -11.91
N PRO A 64 16.57 -0.11 -12.27
CA PRO A 64 16.47 -1.19 -13.26
C PRO A 64 15.74 -2.42 -12.73
N GLU A 65 15.69 -2.60 -11.41
CA GLU A 65 15.08 -3.76 -10.79
C GLU A 65 13.54 -3.68 -10.85
N GLN A 66 12.89 -4.84 -11.04
CA GLN A 66 11.43 -4.93 -11.12
C GLN A 66 10.78 -5.15 -9.75
N PHE A 67 11.18 -4.39 -8.74
CA PHE A 67 10.50 -4.39 -7.44
C PHE A 67 9.06 -3.88 -7.57
N THR A 68 8.16 -4.40 -6.75
CA THR A 68 6.76 -3.98 -6.74
C THR A 68 6.60 -2.71 -5.91
N LEU A 69 5.90 -1.71 -6.44
CA LEU A 69 5.52 -0.50 -5.72
C LEU A 69 4.11 -0.65 -5.14
N ALA A 70 3.98 -0.42 -3.84
CA ALA A 70 2.71 -0.23 -3.16
C ALA A 70 2.61 1.21 -2.62
N VAL A 71 1.41 1.79 -2.68
CA VAL A 71 1.16 3.15 -2.18
C VAL A 71 0.00 3.12 -1.20
N SER A 72 0.25 3.58 0.01
CA SER A 72 -0.79 3.83 1.00
C SER A 72 -1.65 5.01 0.54
N LEU A 73 -2.77 4.70 -0.13
CA LEU A 73 -3.72 5.70 -0.61
C LEU A 73 -4.73 6.06 0.48
N HIS A 74 -5.41 5.07 1.03
CA HIS A 74 -6.41 5.08 2.09
C HIS A 74 -7.63 5.97 1.84
N SER A 75 -7.54 6.96 0.98
CA SER A 75 -8.67 7.72 0.43
C SER A 75 -8.28 8.38 -0.90
N ALA A 76 -9.22 8.42 -1.84
CA ALA A 76 -9.15 9.22 -3.06
C ALA A 76 -9.85 10.58 -2.91
N GLN A 77 -10.22 10.97 -1.70
CA GLN A 77 -10.73 12.27 -1.31
C GLN A 77 -9.67 12.99 -0.48
N GLN A 78 -9.20 14.15 -0.95
CA GLN A 78 -8.06 14.86 -0.34
C GLN A 78 -8.25 15.10 1.15
N ALA A 79 -9.40 15.65 1.56
CA ALA A 79 -9.64 15.98 2.97
C ALA A 79 -9.57 14.75 3.89
N ILE A 80 -10.13 13.63 3.45
CA ILE A 80 -10.09 12.37 4.23
C ILE A 80 -8.67 11.80 4.26
N ARG A 81 -7.95 11.89 3.13
CA ARG A 81 -6.56 11.44 3.10
C ARG A 81 -5.66 12.26 4.02
N ASP A 82 -5.87 13.57 4.07
CA ASP A 82 -5.13 14.49 4.95
C ASP A 82 -5.42 14.20 6.43
N GLU A 83 -6.65 13.84 6.77
CA GLU A 83 -7.04 13.41 8.11
C GLU A 83 -6.34 12.09 8.50
N LEU A 84 -6.36 11.10 7.60
CA LEU A 84 -5.78 9.77 7.86
C LEU A 84 -4.25 9.78 7.81
N MET A 85 -3.66 10.66 7.01
CA MET A 85 -2.24 10.70 6.70
C MET A 85 -1.66 12.12 6.76
N PRO A 86 -1.71 12.80 7.92
CA PRO A 86 -1.33 14.21 8.04
C PRO A 86 0.12 14.51 7.64
N GLN A 87 1.00 13.50 7.66
CA GLN A 87 2.40 13.66 7.22
C GLN A 87 2.56 13.74 5.70
N CYS A 88 1.49 13.45 4.94
CA CYS A 88 1.51 13.38 3.48
C CYS A 88 0.81 14.56 2.81
N THR A 89 0.29 15.52 3.54
CA THR A 89 -0.46 16.71 3.05
C THR A 89 0.32 17.54 2.04
N ARG A 90 1.65 17.53 2.11
CA ARG A 90 2.53 18.21 1.15
C ARG A 90 2.55 17.56 -0.25
N TRP A 91 1.96 16.39 -0.41
CA TRP A 91 1.80 15.69 -1.69
C TRP A 91 0.31 15.48 -1.97
N PRO A 92 -0.34 16.43 -2.67
CA PRO A 92 -1.76 16.34 -3.01
C PRO A 92 -2.06 15.11 -3.87
N LEU A 93 -3.31 14.65 -3.82
CA LEU A 93 -3.76 13.49 -4.61
C LEU A 93 -3.60 13.70 -6.13
N SER A 94 -3.76 14.94 -6.62
CA SER A 94 -3.51 15.29 -8.02
C SER A 94 -2.08 14.97 -8.44
N ASP A 95 -1.13 15.47 -7.67
CA ASP A 95 0.30 15.33 -7.95
C ASP A 95 0.75 13.87 -7.75
N LEU A 96 0.17 13.20 -6.75
CA LEU A 96 0.42 11.76 -6.55
C LEU A 96 -0.10 10.95 -7.73
N LYS A 97 -1.30 11.22 -8.24
CA LYS A 97 -1.85 10.53 -9.42
C LYS A 97 -0.92 10.74 -10.62
N GLU A 98 -0.49 11.97 -10.89
CA GLU A 98 0.43 12.29 -11.98
C GLU A 98 1.77 11.54 -11.86
N ALA A 99 2.36 11.50 -10.66
CA ALA A 99 3.60 10.76 -10.41
C ALA A 99 3.42 9.25 -10.62
N LEU A 100 2.27 8.69 -10.23
CA LEU A 100 1.97 7.26 -10.44
C LEU A 100 1.71 6.94 -11.93
N CYS A 101 1.06 7.84 -12.68
CA CYS A 101 0.94 7.72 -14.14
C CYS A 101 2.33 7.67 -14.77
N SER A 102 3.18 8.65 -14.45
CA SER A 102 4.56 8.71 -14.95
C SER A 102 5.37 7.44 -14.58
N TYR A 103 5.18 6.91 -13.37
CA TYR A 103 5.81 5.66 -12.95
C TYR A 103 5.35 4.47 -13.81
N VAL A 104 4.05 4.34 -14.04
CA VAL A 104 3.48 3.26 -14.88
C VAL A 104 3.98 3.38 -16.30
N ASP A 105 3.95 4.58 -16.90
CA ASP A 105 4.39 4.84 -18.27
C ASP A 105 5.87 4.48 -18.46
N LYS A 106 6.74 4.87 -17.54
CA LYS A 106 8.18 4.60 -17.60
C LYS A 106 8.54 3.14 -17.39
N THR A 107 7.82 2.47 -16.52
CA THR A 107 8.21 1.13 -16.04
C THR A 107 7.37 0.01 -16.62
N ASN A 108 6.19 0.31 -17.14
CA ASN A 108 5.14 -0.64 -17.51
C ASN A 108 4.84 -1.63 -16.37
N ARG A 109 4.94 -1.16 -15.11
CA ARG A 109 4.70 -1.97 -13.90
C ARG A 109 3.46 -1.50 -13.19
N ARG A 110 2.66 -2.48 -12.74
CA ARG A 110 1.47 -2.24 -11.94
C ARG A 110 1.84 -1.67 -10.57
N VAL A 111 1.06 -0.70 -10.11
CA VAL A 111 1.14 -0.17 -8.74
C VAL A 111 0.02 -0.76 -7.89
N SER A 112 0.33 -1.17 -6.66
CA SER A 112 -0.68 -1.58 -5.68
C SER A 112 -1.10 -0.37 -4.84
N LEU A 113 -2.41 -0.07 -4.83
CA LEU A 113 -3.00 0.96 -3.98
C LEU A 113 -3.58 0.29 -2.73
N GLU A 114 -2.99 0.58 -1.59
CA GLU A 114 -3.44 0.08 -0.30
C GLU A 114 -4.56 1.00 0.23
N TYR A 115 -5.75 0.44 0.45
CA TYR A 115 -6.94 1.19 0.84
C TYR A 115 -7.54 0.61 2.11
N LEU A 116 -7.33 1.28 3.25
CA LEU A 116 -7.86 0.91 4.55
C LEU A 116 -9.35 1.24 4.60
N MET A 117 -10.20 0.26 4.91
CA MET A 117 -11.66 0.41 4.94
C MET A 117 -12.14 0.79 6.34
N ILE A 118 -12.57 2.04 6.50
CA ILE A 118 -13.04 2.63 7.77
C ILE A 118 -14.51 3.00 7.61
N LYS A 119 -15.34 2.49 8.53
CA LYS A 119 -16.78 2.69 8.52
C LYS A 119 -17.16 4.18 8.57
N ASP A 120 -18.13 4.56 7.73
CA ASP A 120 -18.72 5.91 7.63
C ASP A 120 -17.71 7.03 7.28
N LEU A 121 -16.44 6.69 7.01
CA LEU A 121 -15.41 7.65 6.65
C LEU A 121 -15.03 7.53 5.16
N ASN A 122 -14.50 6.38 4.76
CA ASN A 122 -14.02 6.14 3.40
C ASN A 122 -14.66 4.92 2.73
N ASP A 123 -15.73 4.37 3.31
CA ASP A 123 -16.51 3.24 2.80
C ASP A 123 -17.88 3.64 2.24
N THR A 124 -18.07 4.91 1.93
CA THR A 124 -19.30 5.50 1.40
C THR A 124 -19.38 5.36 -0.13
N PRO A 125 -20.60 5.48 -0.74
CA PRO A 125 -20.74 5.51 -2.20
C PRO A 125 -19.90 6.60 -2.87
N HIS A 126 -19.78 7.78 -2.25
CA HIS A 126 -18.96 8.88 -2.76
C HIS A 126 -17.45 8.52 -2.70
N ALA A 127 -16.99 7.88 -1.63
CA ALA A 127 -15.61 7.41 -1.52
C ALA A 127 -15.29 6.35 -2.59
N LEU A 128 -16.24 5.44 -2.87
CA LEU A 128 -16.11 4.46 -3.94
C LEU A 128 -15.98 5.12 -5.31
N GLN A 129 -16.84 6.11 -5.62
CA GLN A 129 -16.78 6.83 -6.89
C GLN A 129 -15.45 7.55 -7.05
N SER A 130 -15.01 8.28 -6.00
CA SER A 130 -13.71 8.95 -6.00
C SER A 130 -12.54 7.98 -6.23
N LEU A 131 -12.62 6.77 -5.67
CA LEU A 131 -11.61 5.74 -5.85
C LEU A 131 -11.61 5.18 -7.29
N CYS A 132 -12.79 4.97 -7.88
CA CYS A 132 -12.92 4.60 -9.29
C CYS A 132 -12.29 5.67 -10.19
N ASP A 133 -12.63 6.96 -9.97
CA ASP A 133 -12.13 8.09 -10.77
C ASP A 133 -10.61 8.26 -10.61
N PHE A 134 -10.08 8.00 -9.42
CA PHE A 134 -8.64 8.04 -9.19
C PHE A 134 -7.90 6.93 -9.94
N ALA A 135 -8.46 5.73 -9.98
CA ALA A 135 -7.82 4.55 -10.56
C ALA A 135 -8.12 4.37 -12.06
N ASP A 136 -9.04 5.17 -12.63
CA ASP A 136 -9.46 5.03 -14.02
C ASP A 136 -8.30 5.22 -15.01
N GLY A 137 -8.25 4.33 -16.01
CA GLY A 137 -7.28 4.37 -17.10
C GLY A 137 -5.85 3.99 -16.74
N LEU A 138 -5.60 3.51 -15.51
CA LEU A 138 -4.26 3.22 -15.02
C LEU A 138 -4.06 1.74 -14.68
N LEU A 139 -2.80 1.29 -14.79
CA LEU A 139 -2.40 -0.07 -14.43
C LEU A 139 -2.25 -0.19 -12.90
N PHE A 140 -3.40 -0.16 -12.20
CA PHE A 140 -3.46 -0.28 -10.76
C PHE A 140 -4.06 -1.61 -10.31
N HIS A 141 -3.69 -2.01 -9.10
CA HIS A 141 -4.34 -3.03 -8.31
C HIS A 141 -4.75 -2.40 -6.98
N ILE A 142 -5.98 -2.58 -6.55
CA ILE A 142 -6.45 -2.08 -5.26
C ILE A 142 -6.48 -3.21 -4.26
N ASN A 143 -5.83 -3.01 -3.12
CA ASN A 143 -5.85 -3.92 -2.00
C ASN A 143 -6.70 -3.32 -0.87
N LEU A 144 -7.94 -3.80 -0.73
CA LEU A 144 -8.84 -3.39 0.34
C LEU A 144 -8.40 -4.03 1.65
N ILE A 145 -8.12 -3.22 2.65
CA ILE A 145 -7.64 -3.66 3.96
C ILE A 145 -8.72 -3.41 4.99
N PRO A 146 -9.34 -4.44 5.58
CA PRO A 146 -10.22 -4.25 6.72
C PRO A 146 -9.48 -3.53 7.85
N PHE A 147 -10.10 -2.49 8.42
CA PHE A 147 -9.51 -1.78 9.57
C PHE A 147 -9.41 -2.73 10.76
N ASN A 148 -8.25 -2.80 11.36
CA ASN A 148 -8.08 -3.51 12.64
C ASN A 148 -8.25 -2.51 13.77
N SER A 149 -9.20 -2.76 14.68
CA SER A 149 -9.40 -1.90 15.85
C SER A 149 -8.12 -1.81 16.68
N VAL A 150 -7.78 -0.60 17.08
CA VAL A 150 -6.64 -0.31 17.95
C VAL A 150 -7.12 0.47 19.17
N ASP A 151 -6.46 0.25 20.30
CA ASP A 151 -6.78 0.95 21.54
C ASP A 151 -6.68 2.48 21.31
N HIS A 152 -7.62 3.21 21.90
CA HIS A 152 -7.70 4.68 21.81
C HIS A 152 -8.01 5.26 20.42
N CYS A 153 -8.48 4.45 19.47
CA CYS A 153 -8.96 4.90 18.17
C CYS A 153 -10.49 4.87 18.12
N SER A 154 -11.10 5.98 17.68
CA SER A 154 -12.56 6.08 17.54
C SER A 154 -13.10 5.44 16.25
N TYR A 155 -12.23 5.13 15.29
CA TYR A 155 -12.63 4.53 14.03
C TYR A 155 -13.13 3.09 14.22
N GLN A 156 -14.10 2.72 13.39
CA GLN A 156 -14.69 1.39 13.37
C GLN A 156 -14.40 0.69 12.03
N PRO A 157 -14.26 -0.64 12.01
CA PRO A 157 -14.11 -1.39 10.76
C PRO A 157 -15.39 -1.30 9.91
N SER A 158 -15.22 -1.20 8.61
CA SER A 158 -16.30 -1.41 7.65
C SER A 158 -16.89 -2.81 7.77
N THR A 159 -18.17 -2.97 7.46
CA THR A 159 -18.78 -4.30 7.45
C THR A 159 -18.22 -5.15 6.30
N GLU A 160 -18.17 -6.46 6.49
CA GLU A 160 -17.76 -7.39 5.44
C GLU A 160 -18.59 -7.20 4.16
N THR A 161 -19.90 -6.99 4.32
CA THR A 161 -20.81 -6.72 3.19
C THR A 161 -20.37 -5.48 2.41
N THR A 162 -20.03 -4.39 3.09
CA THR A 162 -19.57 -3.14 2.46
C THR A 162 -18.25 -3.37 1.70
N ILE A 163 -17.31 -4.09 2.31
CA ILE A 163 -15.99 -4.39 1.68
C ILE A 163 -16.20 -5.22 0.41
N ILE A 164 -17.06 -6.24 0.45
CA ILE A 164 -17.38 -7.07 -0.71
C ILE A 164 -18.09 -6.24 -1.80
N GLN A 165 -18.97 -5.31 -1.42
CA GLN A 165 -19.62 -4.41 -2.38
C GLN A 165 -18.61 -3.49 -3.07
N PHE A 166 -17.65 -2.93 -2.35
CA PHE A 166 -16.55 -2.15 -2.91
C PHE A 166 -15.74 -2.97 -3.91
N GLN A 167 -15.31 -4.17 -3.51
CA GLN A 167 -14.56 -5.07 -4.41
C GLN A 167 -15.33 -5.34 -5.70
N LYS A 168 -16.61 -5.71 -5.60
CA LYS A 168 -17.45 -6.01 -6.77
C LYS A 168 -17.62 -4.79 -7.68
N ALA A 169 -17.82 -3.60 -7.11
CA ALA A 169 -17.98 -2.37 -7.88
C ALA A 169 -16.71 -2.00 -8.64
N LEU A 170 -15.54 -2.03 -7.97
CA LEU A 170 -14.23 -1.79 -8.59
C LEU A 170 -13.93 -2.81 -9.70
N THR A 171 -14.19 -4.10 -9.44
CA THR A 171 -13.99 -5.16 -10.44
C THR A 171 -14.90 -4.98 -11.67
N ARG A 172 -16.14 -4.49 -11.50
CA ARG A 172 -17.06 -4.23 -12.62
C ARG A 172 -16.56 -3.15 -13.58
N VAL A 173 -15.81 -2.18 -13.08
CA VAL A 173 -15.20 -1.11 -13.90
C VAL A 173 -13.79 -1.48 -14.37
N GLY A 174 -13.39 -2.76 -14.23
CA GLY A 174 -12.13 -3.27 -14.74
C GLY A 174 -10.92 -3.07 -13.82
N ILE A 175 -11.12 -2.60 -12.58
CA ILE A 175 -10.04 -2.41 -11.62
C ILE A 175 -9.82 -3.71 -10.84
N GLU A 176 -8.64 -4.31 -10.99
CA GLU A 176 -8.28 -5.51 -10.24
C GLU A 176 -8.23 -5.20 -8.74
N THR A 177 -9.02 -5.94 -7.95
CA THR A 177 -9.20 -5.64 -6.53
C THR A 177 -9.16 -6.90 -5.69
N THR A 178 -8.36 -6.90 -4.63
CA THR A 178 -8.30 -7.96 -3.62
C THR A 178 -8.70 -7.44 -2.24
N ILE A 179 -9.19 -8.34 -1.39
CA ILE A 179 -9.42 -8.07 0.03
C ILE A 179 -8.30 -8.75 0.81
N ARG A 180 -7.57 -7.97 1.60
CA ARG A 180 -6.46 -8.47 2.41
C ARG A 180 -6.97 -9.20 3.63
N ASN A 181 -6.57 -10.46 3.77
CA ASN A 181 -6.79 -11.19 5.02
C ASN A 181 -5.78 -10.71 6.08
N SER A 182 -6.24 -10.00 7.09
CA SER A 182 -5.41 -9.61 8.24
C SER A 182 -4.99 -10.86 9.03
N ARG A 183 -3.68 -11.03 9.21
CA ARG A 183 -3.12 -12.08 10.08
C ARG A 183 -2.58 -11.44 11.35
N GLY A 184 -2.65 -12.16 12.47
CA GLY A 184 -2.10 -11.70 13.75
C GLY A 184 -2.95 -10.63 14.46
N SER A 185 -4.22 -10.46 14.11
CA SER A 185 -5.14 -9.57 14.82
C SER A 185 -5.40 -10.03 16.25
N ASP A 186 -5.34 -11.34 16.48
CA ASP A 186 -5.50 -12.02 17.78
C ASP A 186 -4.33 -11.77 18.75
N ILE A 187 -3.15 -11.47 18.22
CA ILE A 187 -1.93 -11.18 19.02
C ILE A 187 -1.51 -9.70 18.93
N ALA A 188 -2.41 -8.80 18.51
CA ALA A 188 -2.12 -7.39 18.25
C ALA A 188 -0.91 -7.18 17.31
N GLY A 189 -0.67 -8.10 16.38
CA GLY A 189 0.40 -8.09 15.40
C GLY A 189 -0.04 -7.68 14.00
N ALA A 190 -1.32 -7.36 13.79
CA ALA A 190 -1.83 -6.91 12.51
C ALA A 190 -1.40 -5.47 12.19
N CYS A 191 -1.58 -5.08 10.92
CA CYS A 191 -1.26 -3.74 10.44
C CYS A 191 -1.94 -2.67 11.31
N GLY A 192 -1.18 -1.68 11.77
CA GLY A 192 -1.63 -0.62 12.67
C GLY A 192 -1.59 -0.97 14.16
N GLN A 193 -1.52 -2.24 14.52
CA GLN A 193 -1.51 -2.69 15.93
C GLN A 193 -0.13 -2.74 16.57
N LEU A 194 0.95 -2.77 15.77
CA LEU A 194 2.35 -2.80 16.23
C LEU A 194 2.83 -1.44 16.77
N LYS A 195 1.96 -0.67 17.39
CA LYS A 195 2.36 0.62 17.96
C LYS A 195 3.11 0.40 19.27
N ASN A 196 4.42 0.70 19.24
CA ASN A 196 5.29 0.98 20.40
C ASN A 196 4.81 0.48 21.78
N LYS A 197 4.93 -0.80 22.03
CA LYS A 197 4.98 -1.32 23.42
C LYS A 197 6.38 -1.15 24.04
N LEU A 198 7.31 -0.51 23.31
CA LEU A 198 8.66 -0.18 23.76
C LEU A 198 8.70 1.30 24.14
N ARG A 199 8.10 1.64 25.26
CA ARG A 199 8.47 2.76 26.14
C ARG A 199 8.61 2.27 27.55
#